data_c176173e51f9c254856013b8095bdd73
#
_entry.id   c176173e51f9c254856013b8095bdd73
#
_cell.length_a   1.000
_cell.length_b   1.000
_cell.length_c   1.000
_cell.angle_alpha   90.00
_cell.angle_beta   90.00
_cell.angle_gamma   90.00
#
_symmetry.space_group_name_H-M   'P 1'
#
loop_
_entity.id
_entity.type
_entity.pdbx_description
1 polymer ?
#
loop_
_entity_poly.entity_id
_entity_poly.type
_entity_poly.pdbx_seq_one_letter_code
_entity_poly.pdbx_strand_id
1 'polypeptide(L)'
;MICRKSCLNGKIYIMRNDWKYPCLSCARDPGNRFDQEEMSLLSWEAYDFSDTRIVSVGCGGASTGSYIFGDVILVTAACDYELGHHTDSSELENPDASYTWFPLDTLKDYSIEPLNAELYDKVYPLISDCPLRTTDTTKRVLAANYPDEAWADREPVVAKGTAVTGDSYWKGSQHHKNAEYIAEYYGCPDKYAVTEMEEIGIMNAAECFGLKDQVISLRVIVNMDTFLKGEDPESLWLEETDYGSKVIEENSETVDIFGPGMENLFDTGKIVIDAILAGEL
;
A
#
# COMPACT_ATOMS: atom_id res chain seq x y z
N MET A 1 4.98 1.58 -17.52
CA MET A 1 6.25 1.53 -18.29
C MET A 1 7.15 0.51 -17.63
N ILE A 2 7.18 -0.71 -18.16
CA ILE A 2 8.04 -1.78 -17.64
C ILE A 2 9.47 -1.37 -17.89
N CYS A 3 10.22 -0.99 -16.87
CA CYS A 3 11.63 -0.67 -17.00
C CYS A 3 12.40 -1.99 -17.08
N ARG A 4 12.62 -2.51 -18.31
CA ARG A 4 13.52 -3.63 -18.53
C ARG A 4 14.96 -3.13 -18.39
N LYS A 5 15.59 -3.38 -17.26
CA LYS A 5 17.05 -3.46 -17.18
C LYS A 5 17.41 -4.92 -16.97
N SER A 6 17.83 -5.58 -18.03
CA SER A 6 18.48 -6.88 -17.94
C SER A 6 19.87 -6.69 -17.33
N CYS A 7 20.07 -7.05 -16.08
CA CYS A 7 21.40 -7.31 -15.56
C CYS A 7 21.72 -8.79 -15.73
N LEU A 8 22.82 -9.08 -16.40
CA LEU A 8 23.41 -10.41 -16.48
C LEU A 8 23.75 -10.86 -15.04
N ASN A 9 23.16 -11.95 -14.57
CA ASN A 9 23.41 -12.70 -13.33
C ASN A 9 22.60 -12.36 -12.07
N GLY A 10 21.62 -11.50 -12.10
CA GLY A 10 20.62 -11.32 -11.04
C GLY A 10 19.41 -10.66 -11.66
N LYS A 11 18.27 -11.32 -11.64
CA LYS A 11 17.06 -10.80 -12.27
C LYS A 11 16.26 -10.04 -11.24
N ILE A 12 16.22 -8.71 -11.35
CA ILE A 12 15.32 -7.86 -10.58
C ILE A 12 14.17 -7.45 -11.49
N TYR A 13 12.96 -7.74 -11.06
CA TYR A 13 11.74 -7.24 -11.67
C TYR A 13 11.15 -6.19 -10.75
N ILE A 14 11.15 -4.93 -11.21
CA ILE A 14 10.46 -3.84 -10.52
C ILE A 14 9.12 -3.67 -11.24
N MET A 15 8.04 -3.97 -10.55
CA MET A 15 6.70 -3.63 -11.01
C MET A 15 6.35 -2.24 -10.50
N ARG A 16 6.20 -1.30 -11.42
CA ARG A 16 5.75 0.05 -11.13
C ARG A 16 4.33 0.22 -11.64
N ASN A 17 3.43 0.58 -10.77
CA ASN A 17 2.09 0.98 -11.12
C ASN A 17 2.09 2.44 -11.62
N ASP A 18 2.04 2.61 -12.92
CA ASP A 18 1.66 3.88 -13.50
C ASP A 18 0.14 3.84 -13.76
N TRP A 19 -0.60 4.76 -13.21
CA TRP A 19 -2.06 4.93 -13.27
C TRP A 19 -2.72 4.80 -14.67
N LYS A 20 -1.96 4.49 -15.70
CA LYS A 20 -2.43 4.30 -17.08
C LYS A 20 -2.63 2.85 -17.49
N TYR A 21 -2.33 1.88 -16.60
CA TYR A 21 -2.42 0.46 -16.92
C TYR A 21 -3.21 -0.26 -15.84
N PRO A 22 -4.06 -1.24 -16.23
CA PRO A 22 -4.83 -2.00 -15.26
C PRO A 22 -3.91 -2.73 -14.28
N CYS A 23 -4.30 -2.67 -13.04
CA CYS A 23 -3.66 -3.29 -11.90
C CYS A 23 -3.67 -4.83 -12.03
N LEU A 24 -2.67 -5.49 -11.46
CA LEU A 24 -2.64 -6.96 -11.34
C LEU A 24 -3.80 -7.52 -10.49
N SER A 25 -4.43 -6.69 -9.63
CA SER A 25 -5.67 -7.06 -8.93
C SER A 25 -6.83 -7.39 -9.89
N CYS A 26 -6.76 -6.96 -11.14
CA CYS A 26 -7.69 -7.37 -12.19
C CYS A 26 -7.52 -8.84 -12.63
N ALA A 27 -6.53 -9.56 -12.10
CA ALA A 27 -6.30 -10.99 -12.37
C ALA A 27 -7.44 -11.92 -11.90
N ARG A 28 -8.47 -11.38 -11.24
CA ARG A 28 -9.65 -12.12 -10.83
C ARG A 28 -10.71 -12.30 -11.93
N ASP A 29 -10.59 -11.57 -13.05
CA ASP A 29 -11.49 -11.76 -14.19
C ASP A 29 -10.88 -12.73 -15.22
N PRO A 30 -11.30 -14.01 -15.23
CA PRO A 30 -10.77 -15.01 -16.18
C PRO A 30 -11.08 -14.69 -17.65
N GLY A 31 -11.76 -13.59 -17.92
CA GLY A 31 -12.08 -13.11 -19.27
C GLY A 31 -11.19 -11.96 -19.75
N ASN A 32 -10.31 -11.41 -18.93
CA ASN A 32 -9.48 -10.29 -19.32
C ASN A 32 -8.21 -10.74 -20.05
N ARG A 33 -8.07 -10.35 -21.32
CA ARG A 33 -6.93 -10.71 -22.17
C ARG A 33 -5.57 -10.25 -21.60
N PHE A 34 -5.57 -9.19 -20.80
CA PHE A 34 -4.34 -8.59 -20.26
C PHE A 34 -3.67 -9.51 -19.24
N ASP A 35 -4.47 -10.19 -18.40
CA ASP A 35 -4.00 -11.10 -17.36
C ASP A 35 -3.32 -12.33 -17.95
N GLN A 36 -3.78 -12.79 -19.10
CA GLN A 36 -3.19 -13.95 -19.79
C GLN A 36 -1.85 -13.63 -20.44
N GLU A 37 -1.62 -12.41 -20.90
CA GLU A 37 -0.35 -12.01 -21.50
C GLU A 37 0.73 -11.74 -20.44
N GLU A 38 0.39 -11.09 -19.32
CA GLU A 38 1.34 -10.87 -18.22
C GLU A 38 1.66 -12.17 -17.47
N MET A 39 0.68 -13.01 -17.20
CA MET A 39 0.90 -14.34 -16.66
C MET A 39 1.72 -15.23 -17.60
N SER A 40 1.55 -15.12 -18.91
CA SER A 40 2.37 -15.86 -19.88
C SER A 40 3.82 -15.41 -19.90
N LEU A 41 4.10 -14.15 -19.56
CA LEU A 41 5.49 -13.65 -19.45
C LEU A 41 6.23 -14.24 -18.23
N LEU A 42 5.53 -14.55 -17.15
CA LEU A 42 6.09 -15.20 -15.96
C LEU A 42 6.15 -16.73 -16.11
N SER A 43 5.26 -17.34 -16.91
CA SER A 43 5.17 -18.79 -17.09
C SER A 43 6.15 -19.38 -18.11
N TRP A 44 7.14 -18.63 -18.58
CA TRP A 44 8.09 -19.17 -19.53
C TRP A 44 9.05 -20.15 -18.84
N GLU A 45 8.91 -21.42 -19.20
CA GLU A 45 9.81 -22.52 -18.79
C GLU A 45 11.31 -22.27 -19.06
N ALA A 46 11.63 -21.20 -19.81
CA ALA A 46 13.01 -20.82 -20.14
C ALA A 46 13.71 -20.00 -19.06
N TYR A 47 13.02 -19.59 -17.98
CA TYR A 47 13.60 -18.76 -16.93
C TYR A 47 13.59 -19.50 -15.59
N ASP A 48 14.73 -19.56 -14.95
CA ASP A 48 14.87 -19.99 -13.58
C ASP A 48 14.63 -18.79 -12.67
N PHE A 49 13.60 -18.85 -11.85
CA PHE A 49 13.20 -17.82 -10.90
C PHE A 49 13.63 -18.14 -9.46
N SER A 50 14.39 -19.21 -9.22
CA SER A 50 14.78 -19.64 -7.88
C SER A 50 15.54 -18.57 -7.08
N ASP A 51 16.35 -17.75 -7.77
CA ASP A 51 17.11 -16.63 -7.21
C ASP A 51 16.46 -15.26 -7.46
N THR A 52 15.16 -15.25 -7.76
CA THR A 52 14.44 -14.00 -8.05
C THR A 52 13.93 -13.38 -6.76
N ARG A 53 13.91 -12.05 -6.70
CA ARG A 53 13.13 -11.28 -5.73
C ARG A 53 12.14 -10.38 -6.49
N ILE A 54 10.94 -10.30 -5.97
CA ILE A 54 9.90 -9.38 -6.47
C ILE A 54 9.86 -8.21 -5.51
N VAL A 55 10.20 -7.02 -5.98
CA VAL A 55 10.11 -5.79 -5.18
C VAL A 55 8.91 -4.99 -5.68
N SER A 56 7.82 -5.06 -4.92
CA SER A 56 6.61 -4.26 -5.14
C SER A 56 6.80 -2.90 -4.47
N VAL A 57 6.64 -1.83 -5.23
CA VAL A 57 6.73 -0.46 -4.72
C VAL A 57 5.55 0.36 -5.20
N GLY A 58 4.90 1.06 -4.30
CA GLY A 58 3.71 1.85 -4.61
C GLY A 58 3.38 2.86 -3.52
N CYS A 59 2.31 3.59 -3.72
CA CYS A 59 1.77 4.52 -2.74
C CYS A 59 0.46 3.99 -2.16
N GLY A 60 0.03 4.60 -1.04
CA GLY A 60 -1.23 4.27 -0.42
C GLY A 60 -1.67 5.32 0.58
N GLY A 61 -2.84 5.09 1.14
CA GLY A 61 -3.45 5.93 2.18
C GLY A 61 -3.26 5.34 3.57
N ALA A 62 -3.29 6.19 4.58
CA ALA A 62 -3.25 5.78 5.97
C ALA A 62 -4.15 6.65 6.86
N SER A 63 -4.38 6.19 8.07
CA SER A 63 -5.11 6.96 9.09
C SER A 63 -4.32 8.15 9.57
N THR A 64 -5.01 9.28 9.74
CA THR A 64 -4.47 10.50 10.35
C THR A 64 -4.00 10.32 11.81
N GLY A 65 -4.31 9.23 12.46
CA GLY A 65 -3.88 8.93 13.84
C GLY A 65 -2.71 7.94 13.93
N SER A 66 -2.27 7.37 12.80
CA SER A 66 -1.27 6.30 12.79
C SER A 66 -0.01 6.66 12.01
N TYR A 67 -0.16 7.30 10.86
CA TYR A 67 0.94 7.62 9.96
C TYR A 67 0.81 9.02 9.39
N ILE A 68 1.92 9.55 8.85
CA ILE A 68 1.95 10.86 8.19
C ILE A 68 2.40 10.69 6.72
N PHE A 69 2.17 11.73 5.94
CA PHE A 69 2.70 11.79 4.57
C PHE A 69 4.21 11.61 4.54
N GLY A 70 4.66 10.72 3.67
CA GLY A 70 6.06 10.39 3.51
C GLY A 70 6.56 9.22 4.35
N ASP A 71 5.77 8.69 5.29
CA ASP A 71 6.09 7.41 5.94
C ASP A 71 6.16 6.30 4.89
N VAL A 72 7.09 5.36 5.06
CA VAL A 72 7.22 4.17 4.19
C VAL A 72 6.87 2.93 5.01
N ILE A 73 5.95 2.14 4.49
CA ILE A 73 5.49 0.89 5.12
C ILE A 73 6.15 -0.30 4.41
N LEU A 74 6.92 -1.09 5.16
CA LEU A 74 7.28 -2.45 4.77
C LEU A 74 6.08 -3.34 5.08
N VAL A 75 5.44 -3.84 4.04
CA VAL A 75 4.24 -4.66 4.17
C VAL A 75 4.59 -6.04 4.71
N THR A 76 3.90 -6.50 5.73
CA THR A 76 4.09 -7.80 6.37
C THR A 76 2.94 -8.77 6.13
N ALA A 77 1.78 -8.24 5.77
CA ALA A 77 0.64 -9.01 5.29
C ALA A 77 -0.24 -8.10 4.43
N ALA A 78 -0.98 -8.69 3.50
CA ALA A 78 -2.02 -8.01 2.75
C ALA A 78 -3.38 -8.67 3.01
N CYS A 79 -4.43 -7.86 3.17
CA CYS A 79 -5.81 -8.31 3.35
C CYS A 79 -6.70 -7.73 2.27
N ASP A 80 -7.70 -8.49 1.87
CA ASP A 80 -8.68 -8.06 0.89
C ASP A 80 -9.86 -7.34 1.56
N TYR A 81 -10.10 -6.09 1.17
CA TYR A 81 -11.22 -5.29 1.67
C TYR A 81 -12.55 -5.72 1.02
N GLU A 82 -12.53 -6.15 -0.23
CA GLU A 82 -13.74 -6.44 -1.01
C GLU A 82 -14.31 -7.85 -0.74
N LEU A 83 -13.49 -8.78 -0.22
CA LEU A 83 -13.92 -10.14 0.10
C LEU A 83 -14.60 -10.22 1.47
N GLY A 84 -15.76 -9.58 1.59
CA GLY A 84 -16.56 -9.56 2.81
C GLY A 84 -18.00 -9.12 2.54
N HIS A 85 -18.80 -9.10 3.59
CA HIS A 85 -20.12 -8.49 3.58
C HIS A 85 -20.01 -7.05 4.05
N HIS A 86 -20.37 -6.10 3.20
CA HIS A 86 -20.54 -4.71 3.60
C HIS A 86 -21.98 -4.44 3.98
N THR A 87 -22.19 -3.84 5.14
CA THR A 87 -23.52 -3.51 5.68
C THR A 87 -23.65 -2.01 5.81
N ASP A 88 -24.85 -1.47 5.64
CA ASP A 88 -25.12 -0.07 5.89
C ASP A 88 -25.03 0.19 7.40
N SER A 89 -24.25 1.20 7.80
CA SER A 89 -24.07 1.56 9.20
C SER A 89 -25.36 2.00 9.88
N SER A 90 -26.31 2.56 9.12
CA SER A 90 -27.61 2.99 9.64
C SER A 90 -28.51 1.84 10.13
N GLU A 91 -28.22 0.60 9.70
CA GLU A 91 -28.95 -0.60 10.13
C GLU A 91 -28.39 -1.22 11.42
N LEU A 92 -27.30 -0.67 11.96
CA LEU A 92 -26.65 -1.17 13.16
C LEU A 92 -27.18 -0.48 14.42
N GLU A 93 -27.24 -1.20 15.54
CA GLU A 93 -27.64 -0.64 16.84
C GLU A 93 -26.71 0.47 17.31
N ASN A 94 -25.41 0.37 16.99
CA ASN A 94 -24.41 1.37 17.30
C ASN A 94 -23.50 1.65 16.09
N PRO A 95 -23.98 2.45 15.13
CA PRO A 95 -23.27 2.67 13.88
C PRO A 95 -21.89 3.31 14.08
N ASP A 96 -21.69 4.12 15.10
CA ASP A 96 -20.42 4.81 15.35
C ASP A 96 -19.33 3.90 15.94
N ALA A 97 -19.72 2.83 16.63
CA ALA A 97 -18.81 1.92 17.32
C ALA A 97 -18.68 0.54 16.63
N SER A 98 -19.60 0.22 15.72
CA SER A 98 -19.67 -1.09 15.07
C SER A 98 -18.93 -1.11 13.75
N TYR A 99 -18.45 -2.31 13.38
CA TYR A 99 -17.92 -2.55 12.03
C TYR A 99 -19.09 -2.71 11.07
N THR A 100 -18.88 -2.30 9.82
CA THR A 100 -19.84 -2.49 8.74
C THR A 100 -19.36 -3.55 7.74
N TRP A 101 -18.20 -4.12 7.98
CA TRP A 101 -17.63 -5.22 7.22
C TRP A 101 -17.63 -6.50 8.07
N PHE A 102 -18.00 -7.61 7.44
CA PHE A 102 -18.04 -8.93 8.07
C PHE A 102 -17.35 -9.95 7.18
N PRO A 103 -16.49 -10.83 7.72
CA PRO A 103 -15.73 -11.78 6.96
C PRO A 103 -16.60 -12.83 6.28
N LEU A 104 -16.10 -13.36 5.18
CA LEU A 104 -16.58 -14.56 4.53
C LEU A 104 -15.64 -15.72 4.89
N ASP A 105 -15.93 -16.45 5.96
CA ASP A 105 -15.05 -17.52 6.47
C ASP A 105 -14.69 -18.58 5.41
N THR A 106 -15.59 -18.83 4.46
CA THR A 106 -15.34 -19.77 3.35
C THR A 106 -14.31 -19.28 2.35
N LEU A 107 -13.94 -18.00 2.41
CA LEU A 107 -12.98 -17.36 1.50
C LEU A 107 -11.74 -16.86 2.26
N LYS A 108 -11.57 -17.23 3.52
CA LYS A 108 -10.46 -16.76 4.36
C LYS A 108 -9.09 -16.95 3.69
N ASP A 109 -8.86 -18.11 3.09
CA ASP A 109 -7.59 -18.43 2.44
C ASP A 109 -7.28 -17.57 1.21
N TYR A 110 -8.29 -16.81 0.72
CA TYR A 110 -8.15 -15.87 -0.40
C TYR A 110 -8.15 -14.41 0.05
N SER A 111 -8.44 -14.18 1.32
CA SER A 111 -8.65 -12.84 1.89
C SER A 111 -7.43 -12.31 2.62
N ILE A 112 -6.46 -13.18 2.88
CA ILE A 112 -5.22 -12.81 3.56
C ILE A 112 -4.02 -13.46 2.89
N GLU A 113 -2.99 -12.66 2.64
CA GLU A 113 -1.72 -13.06 2.10
C GLU A 113 -0.59 -12.58 3.01
N PRO A 114 -0.09 -13.42 3.95
CA PRO A 114 1.09 -13.08 4.74
C PRO A 114 2.33 -13.10 3.86
N LEU A 115 3.18 -12.08 4.00
CA LEU A 115 4.49 -12.06 3.36
C LEU A 115 5.49 -12.89 4.17
N ASN A 116 6.61 -13.25 3.55
CA ASN A 116 7.64 -14.07 4.17
C ASN A 116 8.33 -13.36 5.34
N ALA A 117 8.10 -13.83 6.56
CA ALA A 117 8.62 -13.23 7.79
C ALA A 117 10.15 -13.21 7.84
N GLU A 118 10.82 -14.28 7.37
CA GLU A 118 12.27 -14.32 7.35
C GLU A 118 12.86 -13.28 6.41
N LEU A 119 12.15 -12.98 5.32
CA LEU A 119 12.59 -12.01 4.34
C LEU A 119 12.38 -10.58 4.84
N TYR A 120 11.19 -10.23 5.32
CA TYR A 120 10.96 -8.86 5.78
C TYR A 120 11.71 -8.54 7.10
N ASP A 121 12.01 -9.54 7.92
CA ASP A 121 12.86 -9.35 9.11
C ASP A 121 14.34 -9.12 8.76
N LYS A 122 14.80 -9.59 7.60
CA LYS A 122 16.11 -9.23 7.04
C LYS A 122 16.10 -7.85 6.39
N VAL A 123 14.99 -7.48 5.73
CA VAL A 123 14.86 -6.21 5.01
C VAL A 123 14.71 -5.05 5.99
N TYR A 124 13.89 -5.19 7.03
CA TYR A 124 13.56 -4.07 7.92
C TYR A 124 14.79 -3.38 8.55
N PRO A 125 15.79 -4.10 9.11
CA PRO A 125 16.99 -3.47 9.66
C PRO A 125 17.82 -2.68 8.64
N LEU A 126 17.73 -3.02 7.35
CA LEU A 126 18.45 -2.31 6.30
C LEU A 126 17.82 -0.95 5.99
N ILE A 127 16.51 -0.82 6.18
CA ILE A 127 15.74 0.36 5.77
C ILE A 127 15.19 1.19 6.94
N SER A 128 15.13 0.65 8.15
CA SER A 128 14.51 1.30 9.31
C SER A 128 15.08 2.67 9.64
N ASP A 129 16.38 2.87 9.40
CA ASP A 129 17.09 4.13 9.64
C ASP A 129 17.29 4.96 8.36
N CYS A 130 16.59 4.62 7.26
CA CYS A 130 16.64 5.39 6.03
C CYS A 130 16.18 6.84 6.31
N PRO A 131 16.99 7.86 6.00
CA PRO A 131 16.59 9.24 6.21
C PRO A 131 15.51 9.63 5.22
N LEU A 132 14.28 9.74 5.71
CA LEU A 132 13.14 10.16 4.91
C LEU A 132 13.00 11.68 4.93
N ARG A 133 12.39 12.21 3.84
CA ARG A 133 12.26 13.65 3.61
C ARG A 133 10.85 14.11 3.92
N THR A 134 10.77 15.33 4.42
CA THR A 134 9.54 16.11 4.50
C THR A 134 9.86 17.56 4.20
N THR A 135 8.87 18.39 3.96
CA THR A 135 9.02 19.82 3.75
C THR A 135 8.40 20.60 4.89
N ASP A 136 8.89 21.82 5.13
CA ASP A 136 8.27 22.72 6.12
C ASP A 136 6.81 23.01 5.78
N THR A 137 6.47 23.06 4.51
CA THR A 137 5.11 23.24 4.04
C THR A 137 4.25 22.02 4.37
N THR A 138 4.76 20.80 4.13
CA THR A 138 4.06 19.56 4.54
C THR A 138 3.82 19.53 6.05
N LYS A 139 4.82 19.88 6.86
CA LYS A 139 4.68 19.95 8.33
C LYS A 139 3.60 20.95 8.76
N ARG A 140 3.58 22.16 8.18
CA ARG A 140 2.53 23.15 8.49
C ARG A 140 1.15 22.67 8.12
N VAL A 141 1.00 22.02 6.98
CA VAL A 141 -0.27 21.44 6.55
C VAL A 141 -0.72 20.33 7.49
N LEU A 142 0.20 19.46 7.88
CA LEU A 142 -0.09 18.41 8.86
C LEU A 142 -0.54 19.03 10.19
N ALA A 143 0.15 20.03 10.72
CA ALA A 143 -0.21 20.72 11.95
C ALA A 143 -1.61 21.34 11.90
N ALA A 144 -1.98 21.93 10.77
CA ALA A 144 -3.29 22.58 10.59
C ALA A 144 -4.43 21.54 10.48
N ASN A 145 -4.18 20.36 9.95
CA ASN A 145 -5.21 19.43 9.51
C ASN A 145 -5.27 18.13 10.34
N TYR A 146 -4.21 17.79 11.06
CA TYR A 146 -4.24 16.62 11.95
C TYR A 146 -4.96 16.93 13.26
N PRO A 147 -5.67 15.94 13.84
CA PRO A 147 -6.33 16.10 15.12
C PRO A 147 -5.37 16.36 16.28
N ASP A 148 -4.16 15.81 16.21
CA ASP A 148 -3.09 15.96 17.21
C ASP A 148 -1.89 16.66 16.58
N GLU A 149 -1.61 17.89 17.06
CA GLU A 149 -0.49 18.71 16.60
C GLU A 149 0.88 18.01 16.81
N ALA A 150 0.99 17.12 17.78
CA ALA A 150 2.22 16.38 18.03
C ALA A 150 2.63 15.48 16.85
N TRP A 151 1.69 15.05 16.04
CA TRP A 151 1.97 14.28 14.83
C TRP A 151 2.61 15.10 13.72
N ALA A 152 2.32 16.39 13.68
CA ALA A 152 2.82 17.28 12.65
C ALA A 152 4.32 17.55 12.75
N ASP A 153 4.87 17.49 13.96
CA ASP A 153 6.28 17.80 14.21
C ASP A 153 7.22 16.60 14.02
N ARG A 154 6.67 15.38 13.84
CA ARG A 154 7.54 14.22 13.64
C ARG A 154 8.08 14.15 12.22
N GLU A 155 9.26 13.61 12.07
CA GLU A 155 9.81 13.23 10.78
C GLU A 155 9.13 11.93 10.29
N PRO A 156 9.05 11.71 8.96
CA PRO A 156 8.62 10.44 8.41
C PRO A 156 9.53 9.29 8.86
N VAL A 157 8.97 8.09 8.95
CA VAL A 157 9.69 6.89 9.38
C VAL A 157 9.39 5.72 8.44
N VAL A 158 10.28 4.72 8.47
CA VAL A 158 9.98 3.40 7.92
C VAL A 158 9.35 2.55 9.03
N ALA A 159 8.18 1.97 8.76
CA ALA A 159 7.47 1.11 9.69
C ALA A 159 7.11 -0.24 9.04
N LYS A 160 6.80 -1.25 9.86
CA LYS A 160 6.15 -2.48 9.41
C LYS A 160 4.65 -2.33 9.56
N GLY A 161 3.86 -2.96 8.67
CA GLY A 161 2.41 -2.91 8.77
C GLY A 161 1.67 -3.80 7.79
N THR A 162 0.38 -3.97 8.04
CA THR A 162 -0.53 -4.69 7.15
C THR A 162 -1.10 -3.73 6.10
N ALA A 163 -1.08 -4.16 4.85
CA ALA A 163 -1.81 -3.52 3.76
C ALA A 163 -3.25 -4.04 3.69
N VAL A 164 -4.19 -3.16 3.39
CA VAL A 164 -5.57 -3.54 3.07
C VAL A 164 -5.86 -3.10 1.64
N THR A 165 -6.01 -4.09 0.77
CA THR A 165 -6.20 -3.92 -0.66
C THR A 165 -7.69 -3.77 -0.97
N GLY A 166 -8.06 -2.75 -1.73
CA GLY A 166 -9.42 -2.57 -2.24
C GLY A 166 -9.43 -2.11 -3.69
N ASP A 167 -10.42 -2.56 -4.48
CA ASP A 167 -10.57 -2.17 -5.88
C ASP A 167 -11.14 -0.75 -6.04
N SER A 168 -11.67 -0.20 -4.95
CA SER A 168 -12.24 1.14 -4.91
C SER A 168 -11.52 2.05 -3.93
N TYR A 169 -11.48 3.33 -4.26
CA TYR A 169 -11.10 4.35 -3.29
C TYR A 169 -12.19 4.49 -2.23
N TRP A 170 -11.79 4.34 -0.98
CA TRP A 170 -12.65 4.60 0.14
C TRP A 170 -12.00 5.57 1.11
N LYS A 171 -12.82 6.35 1.80
CA LYS A 171 -12.39 7.34 2.76
C LYS A 171 -13.43 7.53 3.84
N GLY A 172 -12.98 7.70 5.06
CA GLY A 172 -13.83 7.96 6.21
C GLY A 172 -13.61 7.01 7.37
N SER A 173 -13.98 7.45 8.55
CA SER A 173 -13.72 6.73 9.81
C SER A 173 -14.32 5.33 9.86
N GLN A 174 -15.43 5.09 9.17
CA GLN A 174 -16.05 3.77 9.14
C GLN A 174 -15.23 2.78 8.32
N HIS A 175 -14.75 3.19 7.16
CA HIS A 175 -13.87 2.37 6.33
C HIS A 175 -12.55 2.08 7.04
N HIS A 176 -12.00 3.09 7.72
CA HIS A 176 -10.79 2.93 8.53
C HIS A 176 -10.98 1.85 9.61
N LYS A 177 -12.07 1.92 10.40
CA LYS A 177 -12.39 0.90 11.40
C LYS A 177 -12.54 -0.50 10.79
N ASN A 178 -13.14 -0.60 9.60
CA ASN A 178 -13.24 -1.86 8.89
C ASN A 178 -11.86 -2.41 8.52
N ALA A 179 -10.95 -1.57 8.04
CA ALA A 179 -9.60 -1.97 7.68
C ALA A 179 -8.79 -2.45 8.90
N GLU A 180 -8.89 -1.74 10.04
CA GLU A 180 -8.30 -2.19 11.31
C GLU A 180 -8.87 -3.54 11.74
N TYR A 181 -10.21 -3.69 11.68
CA TYR A 181 -10.88 -4.93 12.07
C TYR A 181 -10.49 -6.11 11.15
N ILE A 182 -10.37 -5.90 9.85
CA ILE A 182 -9.94 -6.92 8.88
C ILE A 182 -8.56 -7.46 9.26
N ALA A 183 -7.59 -6.58 9.51
CA ALA A 183 -6.25 -6.97 9.89
C ALA A 183 -6.23 -7.74 11.22
N GLU A 184 -7.02 -7.29 12.22
CA GLU A 184 -7.16 -7.96 13.50
C GLU A 184 -7.84 -9.33 13.36
N TYR A 185 -8.96 -9.39 12.64
CA TYR A 185 -9.75 -10.62 12.44
C TYR A 185 -8.92 -11.74 11.80
N TYR A 186 -8.12 -11.39 10.80
CA TYR A 186 -7.25 -12.38 10.14
C TYR A 186 -5.97 -12.68 10.93
N GLY A 187 -5.71 -11.98 12.02
CA GLY A 187 -4.55 -12.21 12.88
C GLY A 187 -3.24 -11.84 12.19
N CYS A 188 -3.24 -10.75 11.45
CA CYS A 188 -2.04 -10.23 10.77
C CYS A 188 -0.91 -9.96 11.77
N PRO A 189 0.37 -10.13 11.38
CA PRO A 189 1.51 -9.97 12.28
C PRO A 189 1.66 -8.53 12.79
N ASP A 190 1.27 -7.56 11.98
CA ASP A 190 1.27 -6.14 12.30
C ASP A 190 -0.11 -5.54 12.09
N LYS A 191 -0.35 -4.38 12.71
CA LYS A 191 -1.61 -3.65 12.55
C LYS A 191 -1.79 -3.13 11.12
N TYR A 192 -3.03 -2.79 10.79
CA TYR A 192 -3.35 -2.04 9.60
C TYR A 192 -2.49 -0.76 9.53
N ALA A 193 -1.85 -0.52 8.41
CA ALA A 193 -0.95 0.59 8.20
C ALA A 193 -1.22 1.36 6.92
N VAL A 194 -1.62 0.67 5.85
CA VAL A 194 -1.80 1.29 4.54
C VAL A 194 -2.95 0.64 3.77
N THR A 195 -3.78 1.47 3.15
CA THR A 195 -4.70 1.03 2.10
C THR A 195 -4.10 1.30 0.74
N GLU A 196 -4.25 0.34 -0.16
CA GLU A 196 -3.72 0.39 -1.52
C GLU A 196 -4.60 -0.51 -2.43
N MET A 197 -4.25 -0.68 -3.68
CA MET A 197 -5.16 -1.30 -4.65
C MET A 197 -4.59 -2.55 -5.34
N GLU A 198 -3.38 -3.01 -4.99
CA GLU A 198 -2.67 -4.00 -5.82
C GLU A 198 -2.09 -5.21 -5.08
N GLU A 199 -1.81 -5.09 -3.80
CA GLU A 199 -0.94 -6.06 -3.11
C GLU A 199 -1.50 -7.48 -3.10
N ILE A 200 -2.80 -7.65 -2.82
CA ILE A 200 -3.45 -8.98 -2.88
C ILE A 200 -3.32 -9.58 -4.30
N GLY A 201 -3.49 -8.77 -5.34
CA GLY A 201 -3.33 -9.22 -6.72
C GLY A 201 -1.90 -9.66 -7.03
N ILE A 202 -0.91 -8.91 -6.55
CA ILE A 202 0.51 -9.24 -6.70
C ILE A 202 0.85 -10.54 -5.97
N MET A 203 0.38 -10.69 -4.73
CA MET A 203 0.62 -11.89 -3.92
C MET A 203 -0.03 -13.14 -4.53
N ASN A 204 -1.28 -13.04 -4.97
CA ASN A 204 -1.97 -14.13 -5.66
C ASN A 204 -1.25 -14.53 -6.95
N ALA A 205 -0.79 -13.57 -7.73
CA ALA A 205 -0.01 -13.86 -8.93
C ALA A 205 1.32 -14.53 -8.59
N ALA A 206 2.04 -14.02 -7.60
CA ALA A 206 3.31 -14.60 -7.15
C ALA A 206 3.12 -16.04 -6.63
N GLU A 207 2.04 -16.32 -5.91
CA GLU A 207 1.71 -17.68 -5.43
C GLU A 207 1.49 -18.65 -6.58
N CYS A 208 0.76 -18.26 -7.63
CA CYS A 208 0.56 -19.10 -8.81
C CYS A 208 1.86 -19.56 -9.48
N PHE A 209 2.95 -18.82 -9.28
CA PHE A 209 4.28 -19.14 -9.82
C PHE A 209 5.25 -19.69 -8.77
N GLY A 210 4.81 -19.92 -7.54
CA GLY A 210 5.65 -20.35 -6.44
C GLY A 210 6.67 -19.30 -5.98
N LEU A 211 6.39 -18.02 -6.20
CA LEU A 211 7.28 -16.88 -5.91
C LEU A 211 6.82 -16.03 -4.72
N LYS A 212 5.74 -16.43 -4.04
CA LYS A 212 5.16 -15.68 -2.93
C LYS A 212 6.19 -15.33 -1.84
N ASP A 213 7.01 -16.31 -1.46
CA ASP A 213 8.05 -16.14 -0.44
C ASP A 213 9.19 -15.19 -0.85
N GLN A 214 9.17 -14.72 -2.09
CA GLN A 214 10.20 -13.85 -2.67
C GLN A 214 9.74 -12.41 -2.82
N VAL A 215 8.51 -12.08 -2.39
CA VAL A 215 7.93 -10.74 -2.49
C VAL A 215 8.41 -9.88 -1.32
N ILE A 216 8.90 -8.69 -1.66
CA ILE A 216 9.17 -7.57 -0.75
C ILE A 216 8.28 -6.43 -1.19
N SER A 217 7.44 -5.91 -0.30
CA SER A 217 6.52 -4.84 -0.62
C SER A 217 6.76 -3.61 0.23
N LEU A 218 6.86 -2.45 -0.44
CA LEU A 218 7.03 -1.14 0.15
C LEU A 218 5.93 -0.20 -0.33
N ARG A 219 5.27 0.49 0.60
CA ARG A 219 4.23 1.48 0.30
C ARG A 219 4.55 2.79 0.99
N VAL A 220 4.48 3.90 0.26
CA VAL A 220 4.63 5.23 0.86
C VAL A 220 3.27 5.87 1.08
N ILE A 221 3.10 6.55 2.20
CA ILE A 221 1.87 7.24 2.54
C ILE A 221 1.84 8.60 1.82
N VAL A 222 0.86 8.76 0.92
CA VAL A 222 0.65 9.98 0.14
C VAL A 222 -0.76 10.55 0.24
N ASN A 223 -1.67 9.81 0.86
CA ASN A 223 -3.04 10.26 1.13
C ASN A 223 -3.54 9.69 2.47
N MET A 224 -4.70 10.19 2.93
CA MET A 224 -5.32 9.73 4.16
C MET A 224 -6.63 9.00 3.85
N ASP A 225 -6.85 7.88 4.52
CA ASP A 225 -8.09 7.10 4.46
C ASP A 225 -9.20 7.71 5.31
N THR A 226 -8.87 8.69 6.14
CA THR A 226 -9.82 9.48 6.93
C THR A 226 -9.79 10.93 6.50
N PHE A 227 -10.89 11.66 6.75
CA PHE A 227 -10.95 13.07 6.41
C PHE A 227 -10.05 13.90 7.33
N LEU A 228 -9.31 14.81 6.74
CA LEU A 228 -8.56 15.82 7.46
C LEU A 228 -9.51 16.85 8.11
N LYS A 229 -9.03 17.53 9.13
CA LYS A 229 -9.80 18.57 9.80
C LYS A 229 -10.18 19.67 8.82
N GLY A 230 -11.48 19.92 8.67
CA GLY A 230 -12.00 20.92 7.75
C GLY A 230 -12.13 20.47 6.29
N GLU A 231 -11.74 19.25 5.96
CA GLU A 231 -12.02 18.67 4.66
C GLU A 231 -13.52 18.40 4.52
N ASP A 232 -14.11 18.87 3.41
CA ASP A 232 -15.52 18.68 3.12
C ASP A 232 -15.72 17.34 2.38
N PRO A 233 -16.40 16.34 2.99
CA PRO A 233 -16.68 15.08 2.32
C PRO A 233 -17.49 15.23 1.02
N GLU A 234 -18.33 16.27 0.91
CA GLU A 234 -19.16 16.51 -0.29
C GLU A 234 -18.31 17.03 -1.45
N SER A 235 -17.17 17.65 -1.19
CA SER A 235 -16.27 18.14 -2.24
C SER A 235 -15.73 16.99 -3.12
N LEU A 236 -15.73 15.77 -2.61
CA LEU A 236 -15.33 14.57 -3.34
C LEU A 236 -16.20 14.28 -4.57
N TRP A 237 -17.46 14.73 -4.56
CA TRP A 237 -18.41 14.52 -5.65
C TRP A 237 -18.33 15.58 -6.75
N LEU A 238 -17.75 16.73 -6.43
CA LEU A 238 -17.77 17.90 -7.30
C LEU A 238 -16.51 18.07 -8.14
N GLU A 239 -15.46 17.35 -7.83
CA GLU A 239 -14.17 17.52 -8.47
C GLU A 239 -13.65 16.20 -9.02
N GLU A 240 -13.43 16.11 -10.33
CA GLU A 240 -12.65 15.06 -11.00
C GLU A 240 -11.19 15.16 -10.58
N THR A 241 -10.90 14.99 -9.28
CA THR A 241 -9.57 15.23 -8.76
C THR A 241 -8.93 13.96 -8.28
N ASP A 242 -7.69 13.79 -8.73
CA ASP A 242 -6.75 12.80 -8.24
C ASP A 242 -6.60 12.92 -6.72
N TYR A 243 -7.22 12.01 -6.01
CA TYR A 243 -7.32 11.98 -4.56
C TYR A 243 -6.00 11.90 -3.81
N GLY A 244 -4.96 11.41 -4.46
CA GLY A 244 -3.65 11.22 -3.84
C GLY A 244 -2.72 12.42 -3.98
N SER A 245 -2.97 13.30 -4.91
CA SER A 245 -2.07 14.40 -5.26
C SER A 245 -2.62 15.78 -4.97
N LYS A 246 -3.87 15.90 -4.45
CA LYS A 246 -4.37 17.22 -4.10
C LYS A 246 -3.70 17.76 -2.85
N VAL A 247 -2.94 18.58 -3.16
CA VAL A 247 -2.61 19.88 -2.72
C VAL A 247 -3.62 20.40 -1.71
N ILE A 248 -3.25 20.33 -0.46
CA ILE A 248 -3.90 21.12 0.56
C ILE A 248 -3.45 22.55 0.29
N GLU A 249 -4.37 23.39 -0.17
CA GLU A 249 -4.09 24.81 -0.40
C GLU A 249 -3.89 25.52 0.93
N GLU A 250 -2.69 25.98 1.20
CA GLU A 250 -2.41 26.96 2.24
C GLU A 250 -2.13 28.31 1.56
N ASN A 251 -2.93 29.33 1.84
CA ASN A 251 -2.74 30.69 1.33
C ASN A 251 -2.57 30.80 -0.20
N SER A 252 -3.27 29.98 -0.97
CA SER A 252 -3.19 29.90 -2.43
C SER A 252 -1.92 29.22 -2.98
N GLU A 253 -1.12 28.61 -2.15
CA GLU A 253 0.02 27.81 -2.56
C GLU A 253 -0.34 26.32 -2.59
N THR A 254 0.09 25.67 -3.66
CA THR A 254 -0.07 24.25 -3.86
C THR A 254 1.02 23.48 -3.12
N VAL A 255 0.65 22.57 -2.20
CA VAL A 255 1.60 21.72 -1.49
C VAL A 255 1.76 20.39 -2.20
N ASP A 256 2.94 20.12 -2.73
CA ASP A 256 3.28 18.81 -3.27
C ASP A 256 3.64 17.85 -2.14
N ILE A 257 2.74 16.91 -1.85
CA ILE A 257 2.95 15.83 -0.88
C ILE A 257 3.44 14.57 -1.59
N PHE A 258 3.01 14.38 -2.82
CA PHE A 258 3.31 13.18 -3.59
C PHE A 258 4.79 13.07 -3.97
N GLY A 259 5.39 14.14 -4.45
CA GLY A 259 6.79 14.16 -4.88
C GLY A 259 7.76 13.72 -3.78
N PRO A 260 7.81 14.39 -2.61
CA PRO A 260 8.65 14.00 -1.50
C PRO A 260 8.39 12.58 -0.99
N GLY A 261 7.12 12.14 -0.97
CA GLY A 261 6.75 10.77 -0.61
C GLY A 261 7.37 9.75 -1.57
N MET A 262 7.24 9.98 -2.87
CA MET A 262 7.82 9.09 -3.89
C MET A 262 9.35 9.07 -3.87
N GLU A 263 10.00 10.17 -3.49
CA GLU A 263 11.44 10.19 -3.25
C GLU A 263 11.83 9.31 -2.05
N ASN A 264 11.06 9.34 -0.97
CA ASN A 264 11.26 8.47 0.19
C ASN A 264 11.13 6.99 -0.19
N LEU A 265 10.12 6.66 -0.97
CA LEU A 265 9.92 5.30 -1.48
C LEU A 265 11.09 4.86 -2.38
N PHE A 266 11.55 5.75 -3.25
CA PHE A 266 12.69 5.46 -4.14
C PHE A 266 13.98 5.20 -3.35
N ASP A 267 14.29 6.06 -2.39
CA ASP A 267 15.50 5.93 -1.57
C ASP A 267 15.47 4.63 -0.74
N THR A 268 14.33 4.33 -0.12
CA THR A 268 14.12 3.09 0.64
C THR A 268 14.20 1.85 -0.25
N GLY A 269 13.50 1.88 -1.39
CA GLY A 269 13.50 0.78 -2.36
C GLY A 269 14.88 0.54 -2.97
N LYS A 270 15.66 1.61 -3.16
CA LYS A 270 17.04 1.50 -3.65
C LYS A 270 17.93 0.72 -2.69
N ILE A 271 17.79 0.93 -1.37
CA ILE A 271 18.55 0.16 -0.37
C ILE A 271 18.25 -1.33 -0.50
N VAL A 272 16.97 -1.70 -0.64
CA VAL A 272 16.54 -3.08 -0.83
C VAL A 272 17.14 -3.68 -2.10
N ILE A 273 17.07 -2.95 -3.21
CA ILE A 273 17.61 -3.41 -4.49
C ILE A 273 19.13 -3.59 -4.43
N ASP A 274 19.84 -2.65 -3.81
CA ASP A 274 21.29 -2.73 -3.66
C ASP A 274 21.69 -3.97 -2.81
N ALA A 275 20.94 -4.27 -1.72
CA ALA A 275 21.15 -5.46 -0.89
C ALA A 275 20.89 -6.77 -1.67
N ILE A 276 19.84 -6.82 -2.50
CA ILE A 276 19.58 -7.96 -3.39
C ILE A 276 20.74 -8.15 -4.37
N LEU A 277 21.23 -7.08 -4.97
CA LEU A 277 22.34 -7.12 -5.92
C LEU A 277 23.67 -7.54 -5.26
N ALA A 278 23.84 -7.24 -3.97
CA ALA A 278 24.98 -7.66 -3.17
C ALA A 278 24.89 -9.13 -2.70
N GLY A 279 23.72 -9.78 -2.88
CA GLY A 279 23.48 -11.14 -2.40
C GLY A 279 23.24 -11.24 -0.90
N GLU A 280 22.75 -10.17 -0.27
CA GLU A 280 22.45 -10.10 1.16
C GLU A 280 20.99 -10.52 1.46
N LEU A 281 20.12 -10.51 0.44
CA LEU A 281 18.70 -10.83 0.52
C LEU A 281 18.29 -11.95 -0.44
#